data_90d2bc7dcf63a336b3c761cd0f7a068f
#
_entry.id   90d2bc7dcf63a336b3c761cd0f7a068f
#
_cell.length_a   1.000
_cell.length_b   1.000
_cell.length_c   1.000
_cell.angle_alpha   90.00
_cell.angle_beta   90.00
_cell.angle_gamma   90.00
#
_symmetry.space_group_name_H-M   'P 1'
#
loop_
_entity.id
_entity.type
_entity.pdbx_description
1 polymer ?
#
loop_
_entity_poly.entity_id
_entity_poly.type
_entity_poly.pdbx_seq_one_letter_code
_entity_poly.pdbx_strand_id
1 'polypeptide(L)'
;MKNWETVEPDKVALVGSHRYTKGRSRKIDCIVIHHNAGVRLTTERVKKLWDEEREASAHYQVEADGVIGQLVWDGDTAWHAGNLEVDPSINARSIGIEHANISGPSRWQISDKTIEAGAHLVAALCKFYKLGRPKWGVNVFPHSRFSATSCPYQLAPGGEDHNQYMARAGYWYDQMMNPSTPSTEKPKDNENMSLTPDQAKKLDTVHHELTHRFQSRFDLEEFRNGKIKESEIFDDTLVGYTLENNRRGEINRRKIEALEGKVDEILAILKAED
;
A
#
# COMPACT_ATOMS: atom_id res chain seq x y z
N MET A 1 -9.09 -23.43 -4.35
CA MET A 1 -8.75 -22.25 -3.55
C MET A 1 -7.39 -21.77 -4.01
N LYS A 2 -7.21 -20.47 -4.23
CA LYS A 2 -5.91 -19.93 -4.61
C LYS A 2 -4.95 -20.09 -3.43
N ASN A 3 -3.77 -20.59 -3.69
CA ASN A 3 -2.70 -20.59 -2.69
C ASN A 3 -1.80 -19.37 -2.97
N TRP A 4 -2.14 -18.25 -2.37
CA TRP A 4 -1.37 -17.01 -2.44
C TRP A 4 -0.40 -16.89 -1.26
N GLU A 5 -0.27 -17.98 -0.52
CA GLU A 5 0.44 -18.02 0.74
C GLU A 5 -0.26 -17.09 1.75
N THR A 6 0.24 -15.94 2.07
CA THR A 6 -0.39 -15.06 3.05
C THR A 6 -1.17 -13.89 2.42
N VAL A 7 -1.49 -13.94 1.13
CA VAL A 7 -2.04 -12.79 0.37
C VAL A 7 -3.41 -13.06 -0.23
N GLU A 8 -4.20 -13.92 0.38
CA GLU A 8 -5.63 -14.03 0.04
C GLU A 8 -6.35 -12.73 0.41
N PRO A 9 -7.42 -12.36 -0.33
CA PRO A 9 -8.16 -11.15 0.02
C PRO A 9 -8.62 -11.18 1.48
N ASP A 10 -8.45 -10.06 2.17
CA ASP A 10 -8.90 -9.90 3.55
C ASP A 10 -10.42 -9.86 3.65
N LYS A 11 -11.07 -9.41 2.57
CA LYS A 11 -12.53 -9.35 2.47
C LYS A 11 -13.02 -9.51 1.03
N VAL A 12 -14.29 -9.87 0.91
CA VAL A 12 -15.00 -10.01 -0.36
C VAL A 12 -16.23 -9.11 -0.34
N ALA A 13 -16.31 -8.18 -1.29
CA ALA A 13 -17.44 -7.28 -1.47
C ALA A 13 -17.75 -7.16 -2.97
N LEU A 14 -18.34 -8.21 -3.54
CA LEU A 14 -18.57 -8.29 -4.98
C LEU A 14 -19.53 -7.20 -5.46
N VAL A 15 -19.18 -6.57 -6.59
CA VAL A 15 -20.07 -5.67 -7.33
C VAL A 15 -21.26 -6.43 -7.90
N GLY A 16 -22.34 -5.72 -8.22
CA GLY A 16 -23.51 -6.29 -8.86
C GLY A 16 -23.20 -6.94 -10.21
N SER A 17 -23.93 -7.98 -10.59
CA SER A 17 -23.71 -8.72 -11.83
C SER A 17 -23.83 -7.88 -13.11
N HIS A 18 -24.37 -6.69 -13.02
CA HIS A 18 -24.47 -5.72 -14.11
C HIS A 18 -23.18 -4.89 -14.31
N ARG A 19 -22.12 -5.17 -13.54
CA ARG A 19 -20.84 -4.45 -13.57
C ARG A 19 -19.65 -5.31 -14.01
N TYR A 20 -19.87 -6.51 -14.46
CA TYR A 20 -18.85 -7.38 -15.04
C TYR A 20 -19.45 -8.35 -16.04
N THR A 21 -18.65 -8.98 -16.85
CA THR A 21 -19.10 -10.07 -17.73
C THR A 21 -18.81 -11.41 -17.06
N LYS A 22 -19.84 -12.28 -16.98
CA LYS A 22 -19.70 -13.61 -16.43
C LYS A 22 -18.76 -14.46 -17.28
N GLY A 23 -17.76 -15.07 -16.65
CA GLY A 23 -16.75 -15.87 -17.31
C GLY A 23 -15.67 -15.04 -18.02
N ARG A 24 -14.74 -15.75 -18.68
CA ARG A 24 -13.65 -15.17 -19.47
C ARG A 24 -13.55 -15.83 -20.83
N SER A 25 -13.34 -15.02 -21.86
CA SER A 25 -13.08 -15.51 -23.24
C SER A 25 -11.58 -15.77 -23.49
N ARG A 26 -10.70 -15.40 -22.55
CA ARG A 26 -9.25 -15.55 -22.64
C ARG A 26 -8.65 -16.03 -21.31
N LYS A 27 -7.48 -16.67 -21.39
CA LYS A 27 -6.67 -16.96 -20.21
C LYS A 27 -6.09 -15.66 -19.66
N ILE A 28 -5.95 -15.59 -18.34
CA ILE A 28 -5.24 -14.49 -17.68
C ILE A 28 -3.75 -14.60 -18.04
N ASP A 29 -3.20 -13.55 -18.63
CA ASP A 29 -1.80 -13.46 -19.04
C ASP A 29 -1.12 -12.17 -18.57
N CYS A 30 -1.85 -11.25 -17.96
CA CYS A 30 -1.28 -10.02 -17.40
C CYS A 30 -2.13 -9.43 -16.27
N ILE A 31 -1.52 -8.44 -15.60
CA ILE A 31 -2.12 -7.63 -14.54
C ILE A 31 -2.12 -6.17 -15.00
N VAL A 32 -3.21 -5.46 -14.77
CA VAL A 32 -3.33 -4.03 -15.03
C VAL A 32 -3.46 -3.28 -13.71
N ILE A 33 -2.56 -2.32 -13.51
CA ILE A 33 -2.47 -1.52 -12.30
C ILE A 33 -3.25 -0.22 -12.48
N HIS A 34 -4.07 0.10 -11.48
CA HIS A 34 -4.86 1.32 -11.39
C HIS A 34 -4.63 2.05 -10.07
N HIS A 35 -5.01 3.32 -10.03
CA HIS A 35 -5.25 4.06 -8.80
C HIS A 35 -6.68 4.62 -8.80
N ASN A 36 -7.30 4.72 -7.64
CA ASN A 36 -8.72 5.10 -7.54
C ASN A 36 -9.04 6.53 -8.00
N ALA A 37 -8.06 7.43 -8.07
CA ALA A 37 -8.28 8.88 -8.16
C ALA A 37 -9.31 9.36 -7.10
N GLY A 38 -9.22 8.79 -5.90
CA GLY A 38 -10.08 9.07 -4.75
C GLY A 38 -9.35 8.80 -3.43
N VAL A 39 -9.56 9.68 -2.43
CA VAL A 39 -8.82 9.66 -1.17
C VAL A 39 -9.38 8.60 -0.23
N ARG A 40 -8.52 7.66 0.20
CA ARG A 40 -8.81 6.61 1.19
C ARG A 40 -10.09 5.81 0.90
N LEU A 41 -10.35 5.51 -0.38
CA LEU A 41 -11.49 4.70 -0.74
C LEU A 41 -11.33 3.27 -0.21
N THR A 42 -12.36 2.80 0.51
CA THR A 42 -12.46 1.41 0.93
C THR A 42 -13.08 0.55 -0.15
N THR A 43 -12.95 -0.76 -0.03
CA THR A 43 -13.57 -1.72 -0.95
C THR A 43 -15.07 -1.51 -1.09
N GLU A 44 -15.77 -1.30 0.03
CA GLU A 44 -17.21 -1.08 0.06
C GLU A 44 -17.59 0.24 -0.62
N ARG A 45 -16.76 1.28 -0.46
CA ARG A 45 -17.01 2.57 -1.10
C ARG A 45 -16.81 2.48 -2.61
N VAL A 46 -15.75 1.79 -3.05
CA VAL A 46 -15.51 1.53 -4.48
C VAL A 46 -16.64 0.70 -5.09
N LYS A 47 -17.04 -0.39 -4.39
CA LYS A 47 -18.20 -1.19 -4.80
C LYS A 47 -19.44 -0.33 -5.00
N LYS A 48 -19.77 0.52 -4.01
CA LYS A 48 -20.96 1.38 -4.09
C LYS A 48 -20.90 2.35 -5.27
N LEU A 49 -19.74 2.99 -5.50
CA LEU A 49 -19.54 3.90 -6.64
C LEU A 49 -19.78 3.20 -7.98
N TRP A 50 -19.28 1.97 -8.12
CA TRP A 50 -19.47 1.23 -9.37
C TRP A 50 -20.88 0.68 -9.52
N ASP A 51 -21.50 0.20 -8.46
CA ASP A 51 -22.87 -0.31 -8.55
C ASP A 51 -23.88 0.80 -8.90
N GLU A 52 -23.72 2.01 -8.36
CA GLU A 52 -24.71 3.07 -8.41
C GLU A 52 -24.40 4.16 -9.45
N GLU A 53 -23.10 4.51 -9.63
CA GLU A 53 -22.74 5.77 -10.30
C GLU A 53 -21.87 5.58 -11.56
N ARG A 54 -21.08 4.48 -11.64
CA ARG A 54 -20.07 4.35 -12.70
C ARG A 54 -20.02 2.95 -13.30
N GLU A 55 -20.11 2.87 -14.61
CA GLU A 55 -19.98 1.61 -15.36
C GLU A 55 -18.49 1.16 -15.43
N ALA A 56 -17.98 0.67 -14.35
CA ALA A 56 -16.63 0.15 -14.23
C ALA A 56 -16.56 -0.96 -13.16
N SER A 57 -15.52 -1.75 -13.19
CA SER A 57 -15.15 -2.66 -12.10
C SER A 57 -13.69 -3.09 -12.21
N ALA A 58 -13.09 -3.53 -11.11
CA ALA A 58 -11.81 -4.22 -11.09
C ALA A 58 -11.92 -5.48 -10.22
N HIS A 59 -10.92 -6.36 -10.29
CA HIS A 59 -10.95 -7.61 -9.52
C HIS A 59 -10.64 -7.34 -8.06
N TYR A 60 -9.70 -6.43 -7.80
CA TYR A 60 -9.21 -6.14 -6.46
C TYR A 60 -9.11 -4.65 -6.19
N GLN A 61 -9.34 -4.31 -4.93
CA GLN A 61 -9.05 -3.02 -4.31
C GLN A 61 -8.00 -3.21 -3.22
N VAL A 62 -6.95 -2.41 -3.25
CA VAL A 62 -5.99 -2.29 -2.14
C VAL A 62 -6.25 -0.97 -1.43
N GLU A 63 -6.68 -1.05 -0.17
CA GLU A 63 -7.03 0.12 0.64
C GLU A 63 -5.80 0.86 1.18
N ALA A 64 -6.00 2.05 1.73
CA ALA A 64 -4.92 2.89 2.23
C ALA A 64 -4.19 2.32 3.47
N ASP A 65 -4.79 1.38 4.17
CA ASP A 65 -4.21 0.65 5.30
C ASP A 65 -3.60 -0.71 4.91
N GLY A 66 -3.67 -1.06 3.62
CA GLY A 66 -3.15 -2.30 3.06
C GLY A 66 -4.16 -3.45 3.00
N VAL A 67 -5.40 -3.24 3.44
CA VAL A 67 -6.47 -4.25 3.31
C VAL A 67 -6.74 -4.53 1.83
N ILE A 68 -6.84 -5.80 1.46
CA ILE A 68 -7.13 -6.26 0.10
C ILE A 68 -8.58 -6.74 0.04
N GLY A 69 -9.41 -6.08 -0.77
CA GLY A 69 -10.78 -6.48 -1.06
C GLY A 69 -10.94 -7.07 -2.46
N GLN A 70 -11.73 -8.12 -2.59
CA GLN A 70 -12.12 -8.68 -3.88
C GLN A 70 -13.49 -8.14 -4.30
N LEU A 71 -13.57 -7.58 -5.51
CA LEU A 71 -14.75 -6.93 -6.06
C LEU A 71 -15.37 -7.70 -7.24
N VAL A 72 -14.56 -8.43 -8.01
CA VAL A 72 -14.99 -9.36 -9.06
C VAL A 72 -14.18 -10.64 -8.94
N TRP A 73 -14.82 -11.78 -9.11
CA TRP A 73 -14.08 -13.05 -9.10
C TRP A 73 -13.12 -13.13 -10.30
N ASP A 74 -11.94 -13.70 -10.10
CA ASP A 74 -10.93 -13.83 -11.16
C ASP A 74 -11.43 -14.65 -12.36
N GLY A 75 -12.39 -15.53 -12.15
CA GLY A 75 -13.03 -16.31 -13.22
C GLY A 75 -14.00 -15.50 -14.09
N ASP A 76 -14.32 -14.27 -13.71
CA ASP A 76 -15.19 -13.35 -14.43
C ASP A 76 -14.37 -12.21 -15.05
N THR A 77 -14.95 -11.44 -15.96
CA THR A 77 -14.27 -10.34 -16.67
C THR A 77 -14.70 -9.02 -16.08
N ALA A 78 -13.83 -8.36 -15.30
CA ALA A 78 -14.03 -7.00 -14.81
C ALA A 78 -13.83 -5.96 -15.93
N TRP A 79 -14.51 -4.84 -15.85
CA TRP A 79 -14.47 -3.74 -16.84
C TRP A 79 -13.55 -2.62 -16.35
N HIS A 80 -12.23 -2.82 -16.42
CA HIS A 80 -11.27 -1.92 -15.81
C HIS A 80 -10.37 -1.16 -16.80
N ALA A 81 -10.06 -1.74 -17.97
CA ALA A 81 -9.08 -1.15 -18.88
C ALA A 81 -9.69 -0.29 -20.02
N GLY A 82 -10.99 -0.27 -20.14
CA GLY A 82 -11.82 0.71 -20.85
C GLY A 82 -11.78 0.67 -22.37
N ASN A 83 -10.70 1.08 -22.99
CA ASN A 83 -10.68 1.31 -24.44
C ASN A 83 -10.38 0.03 -25.22
N LEU A 84 -11.43 -0.58 -25.76
CA LEU A 84 -11.35 -1.79 -26.56
C LEU A 84 -10.76 -1.57 -27.97
N GLU A 85 -10.52 -0.34 -28.40
CA GLU A 85 -9.88 -0.05 -29.68
C GLU A 85 -8.38 -0.40 -29.66
N VAL A 86 -7.72 -0.21 -28.50
CA VAL A 86 -6.30 -0.53 -28.34
C VAL A 86 -6.07 -2.03 -28.18
N ASP A 87 -6.87 -2.69 -27.35
CA ASP A 87 -6.85 -4.13 -27.13
C ASP A 87 -8.24 -4.62 -26.72
N PRO A 88 -9.02 -5.15 -27.67
CA PRO A 88 -10.38 -5.63 -27.41
C PRO A 88 -10.46 -6.76 -26.36
N SER A 89 -9.35 -7.43 -26.11
CA SER A 89 -9.29 -8.58 -25.20
C SER A 89 -8.78 -8.24 -23.81
N ILE A 90 -8.33 -7.02 -23.55
CA ILE A 90 -7.57 -6.68 -22.34
C ILE A 90 -8.36 -7.00 -21.04
N ASN A 91 -9.63 -6.64 -20.96
CA ASN A 91 -10.46 -6.97 -19.80
C ASN A 91 -10.57 -8.50 -19.60
N ALA A 92 -10.73 -9.24 -20.69
CA ALA A 92 -10.90 -10.71 -20.63
C ALA A 92 -9.62 -11.46 -20.27
N ARG A 93 -8.43 -10.88 -20.54
CA ARG A 93 -7.14 -11.54 -20.31
C ARG A 93 -6.33 -10.98 -19.14
N SER A 94 -6.83 -9.99 -18.42
CA SER A 94 -6.10 -9.37 -17.32
C SER A 94 -6.84 -9.44 -15.98
N ILE A 95 -6.09 -9.25 -14.91
CA ILE A 95 -6.59 -8.91 -13.58
C ILE A 95 -6.36 -7.42 -13.34
N GLY A 96 -7.42 -6.67 -13.06
CA GLY A 96 -7.32 -5.25 -12.68
C GLY A 96 -7.21 -5.10 -11.16
N ILE A 97 -6.26 -4.27 -10.71
CA ILE A 97 -6.02 -3.97 -9.29
C ILE A 97 -6.06 -2.46 -9.11
N GLU A 98 -6.99 -2.00 -8.29
CA GLU A 98 -7.13 -0.61 -7.87
C GLU A 98 -6.34 -0.36 -6.58
N HIS A 99 -5.74 0.82 -6.46
CA HIS A 99 -4.97 1.25 -5.29
C HIS A 99 -5.52 2.55 -4.74
N ALA A 100 -5.82 2.58 -3.45
CA ALA A 100 -6.34 3.76 -2.78
C ALA A 100 -5.26 4.83 -2.63
N ASN A 101 -5.60 6.08 -3.00
CA ASN A 101 -4.76 7.23 -2.73
C ASN A 101 -4.96 7.75 -1.31
N ILE A 102 -3.95 8.39 -0.72
CA ILE A 102 -4.01 9.07 0.57
C ILE A 102 -4.06 10.59 0.44
N SER A 103 -3.88 11.12 -0.79
CA SER A 103 -4.04 12.53 -1.10
C SER A 103 -4.86 12.73 -2.38
N GLY A 104 -5.35 13.94 -2.58
CA GLY A 104 -6.15 14.35 -3.73
C GLY A 104 -5.32 14.72 -4.97
N PRO A 105 -5.97 15.39 -5.95
CA PRO A 105 -5.36 15.82 -7.21
C PRO A 105 -4.02 16.53 -7.04
N SER A 106 -3.24 16.54 -8.08
CA SER A 106 -1.86 16.98 -8.22
C SER A 106 -0.80 16.08 -7.58
N ARG A 107 -1.11 15.34 -6.49
CA ARG A 107 -0.14 14.42 -5.90
C ARG A 107 -0.55 12.96 -6.00
N TRP A 108 -1.82 12.63 -5.72
CA TRP A 108 -2.33 11.24 -5.75
C TRP A 108 -1.42 10.25 -5.04
N GLN A 109 -0.87 10.63 -3.90
CA GLN A 109 0.05 9.80 -3.13
C GLN A 109 -0.60 8.48 -2.71
N ILE A 110 0.21 7.45 -2.61
CA ILE A 110 -0.18 6.12 -2.16
C ILE A 110 0.57 5.83 -0.85
N SER A 111 -0.06 5.12 0.09
CA SER A 111 0.60 4.79 1.35
C SER A 111 1.59 3.63 1.18
N ASP A 112 2.63 3.57 2.02
CA ASP A 112 3.55 2.41 2.06
C ASP A 112 2.81 1.09 2.27
N LYS A 113 1.73 1.09 3.03
CA LYS A 113 0.89 -0.11 3.26
C LYS A 113 0.18 -0.55 1.99
N THR A 114 -0.35 0.40 1.20
CA THR A 114 -0.97 0.11 -0.10
C THR A 114 0.08 -0.39 -1.09
N ILE A 115 1.27 0.23 -1.12
CA ILE A 115 2.40 -0.19 -1.97
C ILE A 115 2.79 -1.63 -1.63
N GLU A 116 3.00 -1.92 -0.35
CA GLU A 116 3.44 -3.25 0.10
C GLU A 116 2.40 -4.33 -0.19
N ALA A 117 1.13 -4.10 0.17
CA ALA A 117 0.04 -5.05 -0.05
C ALA A 117 -0.24 -5.27 -1.55
N GLY A 118 -0.28 -4.19 -2.34
CA GLY A 118 -0.49 -4.27 -3.77
C GLY A 118 0.64 -4.99 -4.50
N ALA A 119 1.89 -4.70 -4.14
CA ALA A 119 3.06 -5.38 -4.71
C ALA A 119 3.07 -6.87 -4.38
N HIS A 120 2.72 -7.25 -3.14
CA HIS A 120 2.60 -8.64 -2.74
C HIS A 120 1.46 -9.34 -3.48
N LEU A 121 0.30 -8.69 -3.64
CA LEU A 121 -0.82 -9.22 -4.43
C LEU A 121 -0.41 -9.48 -5.89
N VAL A 122 0.29 -8.54 -6.53
CA VAL A 122 0.83 -8.72 -7.89
C VAL A 122 1.74 -9.94 -7.97
N ALA A 123 2.64 -10.09 -7.02
CA ALA A 123 3.54 -11.24 -6.96
C ALA A 123 2.79 -12.57 -6.83
N ALA A 124 1.81 -12.61 -5.92
CA ALA A 124 0.98 -13.79 -5.70
C ALA A 124 0.15 -14.17 -6.93
N LEU A 125 -0.44 -13.19 -7.61
CA LEU A 125 -1.17 -13.41 -8.87
C LEU A 125 -0.24 -13.88 -9.98
N CYS A 126 0.95 -13.29 -10.10
CA CYS A 126 1.95 -13.73 -11.07
C CYS A 126 2.38 -15.18 -10.84
N LYS A 127 2.56 -15.60 -9.59
CA LYS A 127 2.84 -17.01 -9.23
C LYS A 127 1.66 -17.91 -9.54
N PHE A 128 0.47 -17.54 -9.07
CA PHE A 128 -0.75 -18.36 -9.22
C PHE A 128 -1.11 -18.62 -10.68
N TYR A 129 -1.09 -17.56 -11.51
CA TYR A 129 -1.40 -17.66 -12.95
C TYR A 129 -0.19 -18.01 -13.82
N LYS A 130 0.98 -18.30 -13.22
CA LYS A 130 2.22 -18.66 -13.92
C LYS A 130 2.67 -17.62 -14.95
N LEU A 131 2.51 -16.34 -14.60
CA LEU A 131 2.88 -15.23 -15.47
C LEU A 131 4.39 -14.94 -15.46
N GLY A 132 5.13 -15.58 -14.56
CA GLY A 132 6.54 -15.31 -14.31
C GLY A 132 6.74 -14.16 -13.31
N ARG A 133 7.98 -13.81 -13.04
CA ARG A 133 8.35 -12.72 -12.14
C ARG A 133 7.74 -11.40 -12.63
N PRO A 134 7.13 -10.58 -11.73
CA PRO A 134 6.53 -9.32 -12.11
C PRO A 134 7.51 -8.43 -12.89
N LYS A 135 7.12 -8.04 -14.09
CA LYS A 135 7.92 -7.19 -14.97
C LYS A 135 7.02 -6.21 -15.70
N TRP A 136 7.29 -4.92 -15.46
CA TRP A 136 6.54 -3.83 -16.09
C TRP A 136 6.67 -3.85 -17.61
N GLY A 137 5.55 -3.66 -18.29
CA GLY A 137 5.47 -3.71 -19.75
C GLY A 137 5.54 -5.11 -20.37
N VAL A 138 5.60 -6.17 -19.54
CA VAL A 138 5.61 -7.58 -19.98
C VAL A 138 4.40 -8.34 -19.44
N ASN A 139 4.22 -8.38 -18.13
CA ASN A 139 3.10 -9.05 -17.45
C ASN A 139 2.40 -8.16 -16.43
N VAL A 140 2.93 -6.95 -16.18
CA VAL A 140 2.31 -5.90 -15.38
C VAL A 140 2.27 -4.62 -16.21
N PHE A 141 1.10 -4.05 -16.40
CA PHE A 141 0.85 -2.90 -17.26
C PHE A 141 0.12 -1.77 -16.54
N PRO A 142 0.33 -0.50 -16.94
CA PRO A 142 -0.51 0.60 -16.51
C PRO A 142 -1.84 0.61 -17.26
N HIS A 143 -2.88 1.14 -16.65
CA HIS A 143 -4.13 1.45 -17.35
C HIS A 143 -3.92 2.37 -18.55
N SER A 144 -3.01 3.35 -18.43
CA SER A 144 -2.65 4.28 -19.53
C SER A 144 -2.09 3.60 -20.78
N ARG A 145 -1.72 2.32 -20.71
CA ARG A 145 -1.33 1.55 -21.91
C ARG A 145 -2.52 1.28 -22.83
N PHE A 146 -3.73 1.22 -22.29
CA PHE A 146 -4.94 0.77 -22.97
C PHE A 146 -6.00 1.85 -23.10
N SER A 147 -5.88 2.95 -22.37
CA SER A 147 -6.82 4.07 -22.38
C SER A 147 -6.11 5.41 -22.31
N ALA A 148 -6.73 6.47 -22.82
CA ALA A 148 -6.23 7.85 -22.70
C ALA A 148 -6.43 8.36 -21.26
N THR A 149 -5.52 7.99 -20.36
CA THR A 149 -5.56 8.33 -18.94
C THR A 149 -4.13 8.43 -18.37
N SER A 150 -3.95 9.16 -17.28
CA SER A 150 -2.69 9.16 -16.50
C SER A 150 -2.60 8.04 -15.47
N CYS A 151 -3.67 7.22 -15.31
CA CYS A 151 -3.69 6.08 -14.38
C CYS A 151 -2.59 5.05 -14.75
N PRO A 152 -1.81 4.55 -13.79
CA PRO A 152 -1.94 4.63 -12.34
C PRO A 152 -1.11 5.73 -11.65
N TYR A 153 -0.79 6.81 -12.32
CA TYR A 153 -0.13 8.02 -11.84
C TYR A 153 1.19 7.73 -11.11
N GLN A 154 1.21 7.73 -9.76
CA GLN A 154 2.44 7.51 -8.97
C GLN A 154 3.06 6.11 -9.14
N LEU A 155 2.24 5.12 -9.53
CA LEU A 155 2.70 3.76 -9.80
C LEU A 155 3.21 3.56 -11.24
N ALA A 156 3.06 4.55 -12.13
CA ALA A 156 3.62 4.52 -13.48
C ALA A 156 5.11 4.92 -13.50
N PRO A 157 5.90 4.51 -14.51
CA PRO A 157 7.28 4.95 -14.66
C PRO A 157 7.41 6.48 -14.60
N GLY A 158 8.32 6.97 -13.76
CA GLY A 158 8.48 8.40 -13.45
C GLY A 158 7.66 8.89 -12.28
N GLY A 159 6.69 8.13 -11.78
CA GLY A 159 6.00 8.38 -10.51
C GLY A 159 6.86 8.03 -9.30
N GLU A 160 6.55 8.64 -8.16
CA GLU A 160 7.33 8.50 -6.92
C GLU A 160 7.41 7.04 -6.44
N ASP A 161 6.32 6.27 -6.61
CA ASP A 161 6.15 4.95 -6.01
C ASP A 161 6.49 3.77 -6.94
N HIS A 162 6.70 4.05 -8.25
CA HIS A 162 6.90 3.01 -9.26
C HIS A 162 8.03 2.03 -8.93
N ASN A 163 9.21 2.58 -8.63
CA ASN A 163 10.39 1.75 -8.41
C ASN A 163 10.25 0.90 -7.16
N GLN A 164 9.71 1.47 -6.07
CA GLN A 164 9.44 0.76 -4.83
C GLN A 164 8.42 -0.34 -5.06
N TYR A 165 7.29 -0.04 -5.72
CA TYR A 165 6.24 -1.02 -6.00
C TYR A 165 6.77 -2.22 -6.78
N MET A 166 7.48 -2.00 -7.87
CA MET A 166 8.00 -3.08 -8.71
C MET A 166 9.13 -3.87 -8.04
N ALA A 167 9.99 -3.20 -7.25
CA ALA A 167 11.02 -3.88 -6.45
C ALA A 167 10.38 -4.80 -5.40
N ARG A 168 9.35 -4.33 -4.69
CA ARG A 168 8.61 -5.13 -3.71
C ARG A 168 7.85 -6.29 -4.36
N ALA A 169 7.22 -6.08 -5.52
CA ALA A 169 6.57 -7.15 -6.27
C ALA A 169 7.56 -8.25 -6.68
N GLY A 170 8.73 -7.86 -7.18
CA GLY A 170 9.81 -8.80 -7.47
C GLY A 170 10.29 -9.56 -6.24
N TYR A 171 10.52 -8.86 -5.13
CA TYR A 171 10.94 -9.45 -3.87
C TYR A 171 9.96 -10.54 -3.37
N TRP A 172 8.66 -10.22 -3.30
CA TRP A 172 7.65 -11.17 -2.84
C TRP A 172 7.53 -12.39 -3.76
N TYR A 173 7.63 -12.18 -5.08
CA TYR A 173 7.65 -13.30 -6.03
C TYR A 173 8.83 -14.22 -5.76
N ASP A 174 10.03 -13.66 -5.60
CA ASP A 174 11.24 -14.44 -5.33
C ASP A 174 11.14 -15.21 -4.00
N GLN A 175 10.58 -14.59 -2.94
CA GLN A 175 10.30 -15.26 -1.67
C GLN A 175 9.32 -16.42 -1.82
N MET A 176 8.24 -16.24 -2.57
CA MET A 176 7.24 -17.28 -2.81
C MET A 176 7.74 -18.41 -3.71
N MET A 177 8.68 -18.13 -4.61
CA MET A 177 9.28 -19.16 -5.49
C MET A 177 10.38 -19.95 -4.80
N ASN A 178 11.09 -19.32 -3.89
CA ASN A 178 12.14 -19.93 -3.08
C ASN A 178 11.80 -19.71 -1.60
N PRO A 179 10.78 -20.40 -1.06
CA PRO A 179 10.50 -20.30 0.36
C PRO A 179 11.72 -20.86 1.09
N SER A 180 12.62 -19.96 1.49
CA SER A 180 13.62 -20.32 2.48
C SER A 180 12.81 -20.78 3.69
N THR A 181 12.93 -22.04 4.07
CA THR A 181 12.52 -22.52 5.38
C THR A 181 12.98 -21.47 6.38
N PRO A 182 12.13 -21.02 7.34
CA PRO A 182 12.61 -20.14 8.39
C PRO A 182 13.83 -20.83 8.95
N SER A 183 15.00 -20.34 8.64
CA SER A 183 16.22 -20.93 9.19
C SER A 183 16.20 -20.60 10.66
N THR A 184 15.90 -21.59 11.48
CA THR A 184 16.32 -21.64 12.88
C THR A 184 17.86 -21.73 12.97
N GLU A 185 18.54 -21.71 11.83
CA GLU A 185 19.96 -21.55 11.76
C GLU A 185 20.30 -20.06 11.90
N LYS A 186 20.96 -19.72 13.00
CA LYS A 186 21.80 -18.52 13.07
C LYS A 186 22.57 -18.43 11.75
N PRO A 187 22.79 -17.22 11.18
CA PRO A 187 23.62 -17.05 10.01
C PRO A 187 24.91 -17.84 10.25
N LYS A 188 25.16 -18.86 9.43
CA LYS A 188 26.51 -19.45 9.39
C LYS A 188 27.38 -18.30 8.93
N ASP A 189 28.29 -17.91 9.78
CA ASP A 189 29.35 -16.97 9.42
C ASP A 189 29.92 -17.44 8.08
N ASN A 190 29.69 -16.65 7.04
CA ASN A 190 30.36 -16.87 5.77
C ASN A 190 31.82 -16.47 6.02
N GLU A 191 32.64 -17.43 6.33
CA GLU A 191 34.07 -17.25 6.65
C GLU A 191 34.88 -16.54 5.56
N ASN A 192 34.25 -16.09 4.47
CA ASN A 192 34.90 -15.43 3.34
C ASN A 192 34.43 -14.00 3.03
N MET A 193 33.61 -13.38 3.88
CA MET A 193 33.39 -11.92 3.82
C MET A 193 33.84 -11.28 5.12
N SER A 194 35.16 -11.28 5.37
CA SER A 194 35.71 -10.44 6.42
C SER A 194 35.62 -8.98 6.00
N LEU A 195 34.78 -8.21 6.72
CA LEU A 195 34.77 -6.76 6.60
C LEU A 195 36.19 -6.23 6.84
N THR A 196 36.61 -5.26 6.05
CA THR A 196 37.85 -4.55 6.39
C THR A 196 37.66 -3.88 7.76
N PRO A 197 38.76 -3.67 8.53
CA PRO A 197 38.68 -3.03 9.84
C PRO A 197 37.93 -1.70 9.82
N ASP A 198 38.01 -0.97 8.72
CA ASP A 198 37.29 0.31 8.51
C ASP A 198 35.78 0.12 8.29
N GLN A 199 35.39 -0.92 7.56
CA GLN A 199 33.98 -1.28 7.35
C GLN A 199 33.35 -1.82 8.64
N ALA A 200 34.07 -2.64 9.39
CA ALA A 200 33.62 -3.14 10.70
C ALA A 200 33.40 -1.97 11.66
N LYS A 201 34.35 -1.03 11.75
CA LYS A 201 34.22 0.15 12.60
C LYS A 201 33.05 1.06 12.20
N LYS A 202 32.79 1.24 10.90
CA LYS A 202 31.62 1.98 10.42
C LYS A 202 30.32 1.28 10.77
N LEU A 203 30.26 -0.04 10.63
CA LEU A 203 29.09 -0.83 11.01
C LEU A 203 28.82 -0.77 12.51
N ASP A 204 29.85 -0.89 13.34
CA ASP A 204 29.75 -0.75 14.79
C ASP A 204 29.28 0.64 15.20
N THR A 205 29.76 1.70 14.52
CA THR A 205 29.30 3.08 14.76
C THR A 205 27.82 3.21 14.42
N VAL A 206 27.38 2.75 13.25
CA VAL A 206 25.97 2.80 12.84
C VAL A 206 25.09 1.97 13.78
N HIS A 207 25.53 0.77 14.15
CA HIS A 207 24.82 -0.06 15.12
C HIS A 207 24.72 0.62 16.48
N HIS A 208 25.79 1.24 16.96
CA HIS A 208 25.79 1.99 18.22
C HIS A 208 24.84 3.18 18.16
N GLU A 209 24.87 3.98 17.10
CA GLU A 209 23.96 5.13 16.92
C GLU A 209 22.47 4.73 16.85
N LEU A 210 22.16 3.58 16.23
CA LEU A 210 20.79 3.09 16.11
C LEU A 210 20.26 2.43 17.39
N THR A 211 21.14 1.80 18.17
CA THR A 211 20.76 1.01 19.35
C THR A 211 21.13 1.64 20.67
N HIS A 212 22.03 2.65 20.67
CA HIS A 212 22.41 3.34 21.89
C HIS A 212 21.23 4.08 22.47
N ARG A 213 20.96 3.83 23.75
CA ARG A 213 19.92 4.55 24.49
C ARG A 213 20.37 5.98 24.75
N PHE A 214 19.50 6.92 24.54
CA PHE A 214 19.72 8.32 24.84
C PHE A 214 18.59 8.84 25.73
N GLN A 215 18.93 9.83 26.56
CA GLN A 215 17.95 10.49 27.42
C GLN A 215 17.41 11.73 26.70
N SER A 216 16.10 11.79 26.53
CA SER A 216 15.43 13.01 26.10
C SER A 216 15.40 14.01 27.25
N ARG A 217 15.86 15.23 27.00
CA ARG A 217 15.84 16.32 27.98
C ARG A 217 14.50 17.03 28.07
N PHE A 218 13.51 16.61 27.31
CA PHE A 218 12.23 17.30 27.23
C PHE A 218 11.06 16.38 27.55
N ASP A 219 10.32 16.71 28.61
CA ASP A 219 8.98 16.27 28.85
C ASP A 219 8.00 17.29 28.29
N LEU A 220 6.97 16.81 27.59
CA LEU A 220 5.96 17.66 26.95
C LEU A 220 5.09 18.42 27.96
N GLU A 221 4.90 17.87 29.15
CA GLU A 221 4.12 18.48 30.23
C GLU A 221 4.92 19.57 30.94
N GLU A 222 6.22 19.38 31.11
CA GLU A 222 7.14 20.38 31.66
C GLU A 222 7.49 21.50 30.67
N PHE A 223 7.55 21.20 29.39
CA PHE A 223 7.64 22.23 28.36
C PHE A 223 6.43 23.19 28.42
N ARG A 224 5.23 22.67 28.70
CA ARG A 224 4.02 23.47 28.89
C ARG A 224 4.03 24.28 30.17
N ASN A 225 4.68 23.78 31.20
CA ASN A 225 4.70 24.36 32.54
C ASN A 225 6.01 25.10 32.89
N GLY A 226 7.00 25.08 31.98
CA GLY A 226 8.29 25.76 32.18
C GLY A 226 9.19 25.13 33.26
N LYS A 227 8.98 23.87 33.61
CA LYS A 227 9.77 23.10 34.58
C LYS A 227 10.11 21.73 34.05
N ILE A 228 11.37 21.30 34.20
CA ILE A 228 11.85 19.98 33.81
C ILE A 228 12.09 19.17 35.07
N LYS A 229 11.41 17.99 35.23
CA LYS A 229 11.65 17.07 36.34
C LYS A 229 12.52 15.92 35.86
N GLU A 230 13.59 15.65 36.59
CA GLU A 230 14.58 14.61 36.29
C GLU A 230 13.99 13.19 36.23
N SER A 231 12.85 12.96 36.90
CA SER A 231 12.15 11.66 36.97
C SER A 231 11.38 11.25 35.68
N GLU A 232 11.26 12.15 34.70
CA GLU A 232 10.44 11.93 33.51
C GLU A 232 11.25 11.98 32.21
N ILE A 233 12.58 11.84 32.34
CA ILE A 233 13.50 11.81 31.17
C ILE A 233 13.23 10.54 30.37
N PHE A 234 12.88 10.73 29.10
CA PHE A 234 12.66 9.65 28.16
C PHE A 234 13.99 9.02 27.77
N ASP A 235 14.13 7.71 28.01
CA ASP A 235 15.33 6.93 27.70
C ASP A 235 14.96 5.82 26.70
N ASP A 236 15.44 5.92 25.46
CA ASP A 236 15.18 4.95 24.40
C ASP A 236 16.27 4.96 23.33
N THR A 237 16.18 4.03 22.39
CA THR A 237 17.00 4.02 21.19
C THR A 237 16.45 5.04 20.15
N LEU A 238 17.29 5.44 19.20
CA LEU A 238 16.86 6.34 18.11
C LEU A 238 15.64 5.76 17.35
N VAL A 239 15.62 4.45 17.12
CA VAL A 239 14.49 3.77 16.47
C VAL A 239 13.25 3.83 17.35
N GLY A 240 13.36 3.49 18.64
CA GLY A 240 12.26 3.57 19.60
C GLY A 240 11.70 4.99 19.73
N TYR A 241 12.58 6.00 19.82
CA TYR A 241 12.19 7.41 19.85
C TYR A 241 11.43 7.83 18.59
N THR A 242 11.88 7.41 17.42
CA THR A 242 11.22 7.70 16.13
C THR A 242 9.83 7.07 16.05
N LEU A 243 9.71 5.81 16.46
CA LEU A 243 8.41 5.10 16.50
C LEU A 243 7.44 5.76 17.48
N GLU A 244 7.90 6.13 18.67
CA GLU A 244 7.05 6.82 19.66
C GLU A 244 6.64 8.23 19.19
N ASN A 245 7.51 8.99 18.55
CA ASN A 245 7.16 10.28 17.96
C ASN A 245 6.11 10.15 16.87
N ASN A 246 6.21 9.13 16.01
CA ASN A 246 5.20 8.85 15.00
C ASN A 246 3.84 8.48 15.64
N ARG A 247 3.85 7.66 16.70
CA ARG A 247 2.65 7.31 17.46
C ARG A 247 2.00 8.54 18.12
N ARG A 248 2.80 9.40 18.73
CA ARG A 248 2.32 10.65 19.34
C ARG A 248 1.79 11.64 18.31
N GLY A 249 2.44 11.74 17.16
CA GLY A 249 1.96 12.52 16.02
C GLY A 249 0.57 12.09 15.56
N GLU A 250 0.33 10.79 15.43
CA GLU A 250 -0.97 10.25 15.06
C GLU A 250 -2.06 10.51 16.13
N ILE A 251 -1.72 10.36 17.41
CA ILE A 251 -2.64 10.68 18.52
C ILE A 251 -3.02 12.17 18.50
N ASN A 252 -2.05 13.06 18.26
CA ASN A 252 -2.30 14.49 18.21
C ASN A 252 -3.15 14.87 17.00
N ARG A 253 -2.91 14.27 15.84
CA ARG A 253 -3.73 14.46 14.64
C ARG A 253 -5.20 14.11 14.91
N ARG A 254 -5.49 12.96 15.51
CA ARG A 254 -6.86 12.55 15.89
C ARG A 254 -7.52 13.51 16.88
N LYS A 255 -6.75 14.07 17.82
CA LYS A 255 -7.26 15.08 18.76
C LYS A 255 -7.61 16.38 18.07
N ILE A 256 -6.80 16.82 17.10
CA ILE A 256 -7.06 18.02 16.30
C ILE A 256 -8.33 17.83 15.48
N GLU A 257 -8.46 16.73 14.75
CA GLU A 257 -9.67 16.40 13.98
C GLU A 257 -10.95 16.38 14.83
N ALA A 258 -10.85 15.84 16.07
CA ALA A 258 -11.98 15.85 17.01
C ALA A 258 -12.31 17.25 17.54
N LEU A 259 -11.33 18.13 17.69
CA LEU A 259 -11.54 19.54 18.08
C LEU A 259 -12.14 20.35 16.95
N GLU A 260 -11.68 20.15 15.72
CA GLU A 260 -12.25 20.79 14.52
C GLU A 260 -13.74 20.45 14.39
N GLY A 261 -14.13 19.17 14.54
CA GLY A 261 -15.53 18.76 14.55
C GLY A 261 -16.38 19.47 15.62
N LYS A 262 -15.84 19.66 16.83
CA LYS A 262 -16.54 20.41 17.88
C LYS A 262 -16.67 21.90 17.60
N VAL A 263 -15.68 22.50 16.97
CA VAL A 263 -15.73 23.90 16.52
C VAL A 263 -16.83 24.07 15.47
N ASP A 264 -16.93 23.16 14.53
CA ASP A 264 -17.97 23.20 13.48
C ASP A 264 -19.37 23.05 14.09
N GLU A 265 -19.54 22.18 15.10
CA GLU A 265 -20.82 22.07 15.85
C GLU A 265 -21.19 23.38 16.54
N ILE A 266 -20.23 24.03 17.23
CA ILE A 266 -20.47 25.31 17.90
C ILE A 266 -20.81 26.41 16.89
N LEU A 267 -20.12 26.47 15.76
CA LEU A 267 -20.41 27.43 14.69
C LEU A 267 -21.80 27.22 14.07
N ALA A 268 -22.25 25.95 13.96
CA ALA A 268 -23.58 25.64 13.49
C ALA A 268 -24.67 26.11 14.46
N ILE A 269 -24.44 25.96 15.78
CA ILE A 269 -25.36 26.43 16.84
C ILE A 269 -25.45 27.97 16.79
N LEU A 270 -24.32 28.66 16.75
CA LEU A 270 -24.29 30.12 16.71
C LEU A 270 -24.97 30.72 15.49
N LYS A 271 -24.88 30.05 14.33
CA LYS A 271 -25.58 30.46 13.11
C LYS A 271 -27.08 30.18 13.10
N ALA A 272 -27.55 29.32 13.98
CA ALA A 272 -28.98 29.00 14.10
C ALA A 272 -29.71 29.93 15.12
N GLU A 273 -28.95 30.71 15.89
CA GLU A 273 -29.48 31.69 16.86
C GLU A 273 -29.59 33.14 16.27
N ASP A 274 -29.00 33.36 15.05
CA ASP A 274 -29.21 34.57 14.26
C ASP A 274 -30.35 34.39 13.23
#